data_b5d7446aa3b93315789f730e1575a707
#
_entry.id   b5d7446aa3b93315789f730e1575a707
#
_cell.length_a   1.000
_cell.length_b   1.000
_cell.length_c   1.000
_cell.angle_alpha   90.00
_cell.angle_beta   90.00
_cell.angle_gamma   90.00
#
_symmetry.space_group_name_H-M   'P 1'
#
loop_
_entity.id
_entity.type
_entity.pdbx_description
1 polymer ?
#
loop_
_entity_poly.entity_id
_entity_poly.type
_entity_poly.pdbx_seq_one_letter_code
_entity_poly.pdbx_strand_id
1 'polypeptide(L)'
;AWVLSDRFTDATYAYQVGGRGFPAHKVEELERWTQGDLQPDRTVLFDIEPEVAAERVARARNLDRFEKENLDFFKRVRQAYLTRANQSPNRFLIVNSMQDKDTVSAILRKEFSTWA
;
A
#
# COMPACT_ATOMS: atom_id res chain seq x y z
N ALA A 1 13.01 5.89 -19.86
CA ALA A 1 11.87 6.69 -19.42
C ALA A 1 11.31 6.14 -18.11
N TRP A 2 10.78 6.99 -17.28
CA TRP A 2 10.12 6.62 -16.05
C TRP A 2 8.65 6.27 -16.33
N VAL A 3 8.16 5.22 -15.70
CA VAL A 3 6.74 4.88 -15.70
C VAL A 3 6.26 4.89 -14.25
N LEU A 4 5.22 5.66 -13.97
CA LEU A 4 4.63 5.78 -12.65
C LEU A 4 3.23 5.17 -12.68
N SER A 5 2.99 4.23 -11.79
CA SER A 5 1.66 3.61 -11.65
C SER A 5 1.11 3.90 -10.25
N ASP A 6 -0.11 4.42 -10.20
CA ASP A 6 -0.84 4.54 -8.94
C ASP A 6 -1.54 3.21 -8.68
N ARG A 7 -1.01 2.47 -7.70
CA ARG A 7 -1.36 1.09 -7.39
C ARG A 7 -0.95 0.09 -8.47
N PHE A 8 -0.60 -1.09 -8.05
CA PHE A 8 -0.28 -2.23 -8.89
C PHE A 8 -0.62 -3.52 -8.13
N THR A 9 0.04 -4.63 -8.39
CA THR A 9 -0.33 -5.92 -7.80
C THR A 9 -0.15 -6.01 -6.28
N ASP A 10 0.72 -5.20 -5.68
CA ASP A 10 0.82 -5.14 -4.22
C ASP A 10 -0.51 -4.67 -3.59
N ALA A 11 -1.19 -3.72 -4.23
CA ALA A 11 -2.50 -3.26 -3.78
C ALA A 11 -3.56 -4.36 -3.95
N THR A 12 -3.54 -5.07 -5.08
CA THR A 12 -4.44 -6.21 -5.29
C THR A 12 -4.28 -7.24 -4.18
N TYR A 13 -3.04 -7.61 -3.88
CA TYR A 13 -2.73 -8.54 -2.80
C TYR A 13 -3.25 -8.02 -1.46
N ALA A 14 -2.93 -6.78 -1.12
CA ALA A 14 -3.30 -6.20 0.17
C ALA A 14 -4.82 -6.18 0.38
N TYR A 15 -5.57 -5.73 -0.62
CA TYR A 15 -7.02 -5.60 -0.50
C TYR A 15 -7.76 -6.93 -0.66
N GLN A 16 -7.34 -7.78 -1.56
CA GLN A 16 -8.06 -9.03 -1.82
C GLN A 16 -7.63 -10.13 -0.85
N VAL A 17 -6.35 -10.32 -0.62
CA VAL A 17 -5.86 -11.33 0.32
C VAL A 17 -5.99 -10.83 1.75
N GLY A 18 -5.40 -9.69 2.05
CA GLY A 18 -5.43 -9.13 3.40
C GLY A 18 -6.82 -8.70 3.83
N GLY A 19 -7.42 -7.81 3.05
CA GLY A 19 -8.72 -7.22 3.40
C GLY A 19 -9.88 -8.19 3.33
N ARG A 20 -10.01 -8.94 2.23
CA ARG A 20 -11.17 -9.79 1.96
C ARG A 20 -10.94 -11.27 2.16
N GLY A 21 -9.72 -11.67 2.52
CA GLY A 21 -9.42 -13.07 2.81
C GLY A 21 -9.35 -13.98 1.59
N PHE A 22 -9.16 -13.43 0.40
CA PHE A 22 -9.00 -14.23 -0.82
C PHE A 22 -7.70 -15.05 -0.74
N PRO A 23 -7.68 -16.31 -1.24
CA PRO A 23 -6.48 -17.14 -1.13
C PRO A 23 -5.26 -16.51 -1.82
N ALA A 24 -4.16 -16.36 -1.08
CA ALA A 24 -2.94 -15.72 -1.58
C ALA A 24 -2.38 -16.40 -2.83
N HIS A 25 -2.37 -17.74 -2.85
CA HIS A 25 -1.82 -18.51 -3.98
C HIS A 25 -2.57 -18.22 -5.30
N LYS A 26 -3.87 -17.95 -5.24
CA LYS A 26 -4.65 -17.61 -6.44
C LYS A 26 -4.30 -16.23 -6.97
N VAL A 27 -4.10 -15.25 -6.10
CA VAL A 27 -3.67 -13.92 -6.51
C VAL A 27 -2.27 -13.96 -7.11
N GLU A 28 -1.36 -14.69 -6.48
CA GLU A 28 0.01 -14.85 -6.98
C GLU A 28 0.03 -15.54 -8.34
N GLU A 29 -0.83 -16.52 -8.55
CA GLU A 29 -0.97 -17.20 -9.84
C GLU A 29 -1.48 -16.24 -10.92
N LEU A 30 -2.48 -15.42 -10.60
CA LEU A 30 -2.99 -14.41 -11.51
C LEU A 30 -1.92 -13.36 -11.85
N GLU A 31 -1.10 -12.97 -10.89
CA GLU A 31 0.04 -12.08 -11.14
C GLU A 31 0.97 -12.68 -12.19
N ARG A 32 1.34 -13.95 -12.03
CA ARG A 32 2.23 -14.62 -12.99
C ARG A 32 1.62 -14.70 -14.38
N TRP A 33 0.32 -14.94 -14.47
CA TRP A 33 -0.38 -15.04 -15.76
C TRP A 33 -0.49 -13.69 -16.46
N THR A 34 -0.72 -12.61 -15.71
CA THR A 34 -1.01 -11.30 -16.29
C THR A 34 0.25 -10.49 -16.57
N GLN A 35 1.27 -10.57 -15.72
CA GLN A 35 2.46 -9.73 -15.83
C GLN A 35 3.77 -10.51 -15.95
N GLY A 36 3.73 -11.83 -15.77
CA GLY A 36 4.94 -12.64 -15.81
C GLY A 36 5.93 -12.21 -14.74
N ASP A 37 7.15 -11.93 -15.16
CA ASP A 37 8.23 -11.49 -14.25
C ASP A 37 8.28 -9.97 -14.07
N LEU A 38 7.36 -9.22 -14.69
CA LEU A 38 7.34 -7.77 -14.59
C LEU A 38 6.95 -7.36 -13.15
N GLN A 39 7.85 -6.66 -12.50
CA GLN A 39 7.63 -6.06 -11.19
C GLN A 39 8.07 -4.60 -11.23
N PRO A 40 7.46 -3.73 -10.42
CA PRO A 40 7.98 -2.38 -10.26
C PRO A 40 9.43 -2.42 -9.77
N ASP A 41 10.27 -1.55 -10.30
CA ASP A 41 11.64 -1.43 -9.81
C ASP A 41 11.68 -0.87 -8.39
N ARG A 42 10.75 0.05 -8.10
CA ARG A 42 10.59 0.65 -6.78
C ARG A 42 9.11 0.80 -6.48
N THR A 43 8.77 0.58 -5.21
CA THR A 43 7.42 0.76 -4.72
C THR A 43 7.45 1.64 -3.48
N VAL A 44 6.68 2.71 -3.49
CA VAL A 44 6.51 3.56 -2.31
C VAL A 44 5.24 3.12 -1.60
N LEU A 45 5.39 2.69 -0.37
CA LEU A 45 4.25 2.36 0.49
C LEU A 45 4.02 3.52 1.46
N PHE A 46 2.90 4.19 1.32
CA PHE A 46 2.47 5.21 2.27
C PHE A 46 1.80 4.51 3.44
N ASP A 47 2.57 4.24 4.49
CA ASP A 47 2.08 3.53 5.67
C ASP A 47 1.32 4.48 6.58
N ILE A 48 0.23 3.99 7.16
CA ILE A 48 -0.63 4.78 8.04
C ILE A 48 -1.24 3.87 9.11
N GLU A 49 -1.38 4.40 10.32
CA GLU A 49 -2.09 3.70 11.38
C GLU A 49 -3.55 3.45 10.96
N PRO A 50 -4.08 2.24 11.20
CA PRO A 50 -5.44 1.89 10.75
C PRO A 50 -6.51 2.82 11.29
N GLU A 51 -6.37 3.28 12.53
CA GLU A 51 -7.30 4.22 13.16
C GLU A 51 -7.33 5.55 12.42
N VAL A 52 -6.17 6.05 12.02
CA VAL A 52 -6.04 7.31 11.28
C VAL A 52 -6.60 7.15 9.87
N ALA A 53 -6.32 6.01 9.22
CA ALA A 53 -6.86 5.72 7.88
C ALA A 53 -8.39 5.67 7.91
N ALA A 54 -8.96 4.98 8.87
CA ALA A 54 -10.40 4.88 9.03
C ALA A 54 -11.05 6.24 9.27
N GLU A 55 -10.43 7.07 10.12
CA GLU A 55 -10.89 8.43 10.40
C GLU A 55 -10.86 9.31 9.15
N ARG A 56 -9.78 9.24 8.37
CA ARG A 56 -9.67 10.00 7.12
C ARG A 56 -10.74 9.61 6.11
N VAL A 57 -11.01 8.32 5.96
CA VAL A 57 -12.06 7.83 5.07
C VAL A 57 -13.44 8.29 5.55
N ALA A 58 -13.72 8.18 6.84
CA ALA A 58 -15.00 8.62 7.41
C ALA A 58 -15.21 10.13 7.18
N ARG A 59 -14.18 10.92 7.39
CA ARG A 59 -14.22 12.37 7.20
C ARG A 59 -14.44 12.73 5.73
N ALA A 60 -13.74 12.08 4.81
CA ALA A 60 -13.85 12.33 3.38
C ALA A 60 -15.24 11.97 2.82
N ARG A 61 -15.91 10.98 3.43
CA ARG A 61 -17.23 10.52 3.01
C ARG A 61 -18.38 11.10 3.84
N ASN A 62 -18.10 12.02 4.75
CA ASN A 62 -19.08 12.58 5.69
C ASN A 62 -19.84 11.52 6.48
N LEU A 63 -19.14 10.47 6.91
CA LEU A 63 -19.74 9.44 7.75
C LEU A 63 -19.77 9.89 9.20
N ASP A 64 -20.94 9.74 9.84
CA ASP A 64 -21.18 10.25 11.19
C ASP A 64 -20.52 9.40 12.28
N ARG A 65 -20.09 8.19 11.94
CA ARG A 65 -19.45 7.33 12.92
C ARG A 65 -18.46 6.36 12.30
N PHE A 66 -17.54 5.99 13.16
CA PHE A 66 -16.52 5.02 12.90
C PHE A 66 -17.09 3.61 13.04
N GLU A 67 -16.94 2.77 12.03
CA GLU A 67 -17.34 1.37 12.09
C GLU A 67 -16.16 0.47 12.41
N LYS A 68 -16.35 -0.41 13.41
CA LYS A 68 -15.32 -1.37 13.82
C LYS A 68 -14.88 -2.29 12.68
N GLU A 69 -15.82 -2.68 11.82
CA GLU A 69 -15.54 -3.53 10.66
C GLU A 69 -14.55 -2.85 9.71
N ASN A 70 -14.67 -1.53 9.50
CA ASN A 70 -13.73 -0.77 8.69
C ASN A 70 -12.33 -0.75 9.29
N LEU A 71 -12.24 -0.63 10.62
CA LEU A 71 -10.95 -0.67 11.30
C LEU A 71 -10.26 -2.02 11.12
N ASP A 72 -10.99 -3.12 11.32
CA ASP A 72 -10.43 -4.46 11.15
C ASP A 72 -9.98 -4.71 9.71
N PHE A 73 -10.75 -4.22 8.74
CA PHE A 73 -10.39 -4.26 7.33
C PHE A 73 -9.07 -3.52 7.07
N PHE A 74 -8.94 -2.29 7.55
CA PHE A 74 -7.72 -1.50 7.38
C PHE A 74 -6.51 -2.13 8.07
N LYS A 75 -6.71 -2.74 9.23
CA LYS A 75 -5.64 -3.49 9.91
C LYS A 75 -5.12 -4.64 9.04
N ARG A 76 -6.02 -5.41 8.44
CA ARG A 76 -5.65 -6.53 7.58
C ARG A 76 -4.96 -6.05 6.29
N VAL A 77 -5.46 -4.99 5.68
CA VAL A 77 -4.85 -4.40 4.47
C VAL A 77 -3.43 -3.91 4.78
N ARG A 78 -3.27 -3.16 5.86
CA ARG A 78 -1.95 -2.69 6.29
C ARG A 78 -0.97 -3.85 6.50
N GLN A 79 -1.41 -4.86 7.24
CA GLN A 79 -0.56 -6.02 7.52
C GLN A 79 -0.13 -6.73 6.24
N ALA A 80 -1.02 -6.85 5.28
CA ALA A 80 -0.70 -7.47 3.99
C ALA A 80 0.32 -6.65 3.19
N TYR A 81 0.20 -5.32 3.18
CA TYR A 81 1.21 -4.47 2.56
C TYR A 81 2.57 -4.63 3.23
N LEU A 82 2.61 -4.63 4.55
CA LEU A 82 3.86 -4.79 5.29
C LEU A 82 4.49 -6.16 5.05
N THR A 83 3.68 -7.20 4.91
CA THR A 83 4.15 -8.53 4.55
C THR A 83 4.81 -8.52 3.17
N ARG A 84 4.20 -7.89 2.18
CA ARG A 84 4.79 -7.74 0.83
C ARG A 84 6.09 -6.94 0.89
N ALA A 85 6.12 -5.87 1.65
CA ALA A 85 7.33 -5.06 1.82
C ALA A 85 8.48 -5.86 2.44
N ASN A 86 8.18 -6.68 3.43
CA ASN A 86 9.18 -7.54 4.08
C ASN A 86 9.71 -8.64 3.15
N GLN A 87 8.90 -9.10 2.21
CA GLN A 87 9.31 -10.09 1.19
C GLN A 87 10.23 -9.48 0.14
N SER A 88 10.16 -8.17 -0.08
CA SER A 88 10.95 -7.48 -1.11
C SER A 88 11.50 -6.16 -0.56
N PRO A 89 12.35 -6.21 0.49
CA PRO A 89 12.77 -5.00 1.19
C PRO A 89 13.58 -4.03 0.31
N ASN A 90 14.27 -4.53 -0.71
CA ASN A 90 15.05 -3.68 -1.60
C ASN A 90 14.20 -2.94 -2.62
N ARG A 91 12.98 -3.38 -2.84
CA ARG A 91 12.03 -2.78 -3.78
C ARG A 91 11.18 -1.71 -3.11
N PHE A 92 10.90 -1.86 -1.82
CA PHE A 92 9.97 -0.99 -1.09
C PHE A 92 10.65 0.14 -0.36
N LEU A 93 10.07 1.33 -0.46
CA LEU A 93 10.32 2.45 0.43
C LEU A 93 9.05 2.66 1.26
N ILE A 94 9.13 2.47 2.56
CA ILE A 94 8.01 2.69 3.47
C ILE A 94 8.09 4.12 4.00
N VAL A 95 7.03 4.89 3.77
CA VAL A 95 6.95 6.29 4.20
C VAL A 95 5.80 6.43 5.18
N ASN A 96 6.06 7.01 6.34
CA ASN A 96 5.03 7.33 7.32
C ASN A 96 4.16 8.48 6.80
N SER A 97 2.94 8.18 6.38
CA SER A 97 2.03 9.16 5.80
C SER A 97 1.24 9.94 6.84
N MET A 98 1.51 9.73 8.12
CA MET A 98 0.95 10.58 9.19
C MET A 98 1.73 11.88 9.38
N GLN A 99 2.93 11.97 8.81
CA GLN A 99 3.72 13.19 8.78
C GLN A 99 3.05 14.23 7.88
N ASP A 100 3.45 15.48 8.02
CA ASP A 100 2.92 16.54 7.17
C ASP A 100 3.33 16.35 5.70
N LYS A 101 2.55 16.95 4.81
CA LYS A 101 2.69 16.81 3.37
C LYS A 101 4.07 17.26 2.88
N ASP A 102 4.61 18.33 3.43
CA ASP A 102 5.92 18.87 3.04
C ASP A 102 7.05 17.93 3.44
N THR A 103 6.96 17.33 4.63
CA THR A 103 7.94 16.35 5.10
C THR A 103 7.92 15.10 4.20
N VAL A 104 6.77 14.57 3.88
CA VAL A 104 6.62 13.43 2.98
C VAL A 104 7.20 13.75 1.60
N SER A 105 6.88 14.91 1.06
CA SER A 105 7.40 15.38 -0.23
C SER A 105 8.92 15.45 -0.24
N ALA A 106 9.52 15.99 0.82
CA ALA A 106 10.98 16.08 0.95
C ALA A 106 11.65 14.70 0.97
N ILE A 107 11.07 13.74 1.69
CA ILE A 107 11.56 12.36 1.74
C ILE A 107 11.55 11.76 0.33
N LEU A 108 10.45 11.90 -0.40
CA LEU A 108 10.30 11.36 -1.74
C LEU A 108 11.31 11.96 -2.72
N ARG A 109 11.49 13.29 -2.68
CA ARG A 109 12.46 13.97 -3.54
C ARG A 109 13.87 13.46 -3.31
N LYS A 110 14.26 13.30 -2.06
CA LYS A 110 15.58 12.78 -1.70
C LYS A 110 15.80 11.37 -2.24
N GLU A 111 14.82 10.50 -2.04
CA GLU A 111 14.91 9.11 -2.50
C GLU A 111 14.93 9.03 -4.04
N PHE A 112 14.04 9.74 -4.71
CA PHE A 112 13.96 9.72 -6.17
C PHE A 112 15.25 10.19 -6.82
N SER A 113 15.98 11.11 -6.20
CA SER A 113 17.28 11.57 -6.72
C SER A 113 18.33 10.46 -6.75
N THR A 114 18.16 9.41 -5.93
CA THR A 114 19.08 8.26 -5.87
C THR A 114 18.70 7.14 -6.85
N TRP A 115 17.49 7.18 -7.42
CA TRP A 115 16.96 6.11 -8.26
C TRP A 115 17.23 6.34 -9.77
N ALA A 116 17.73 7.46 -10.09
CA ALA A 116 17.96 7.84 -11.51
C ALA A 116 19.12 7.04 -12.14
#